data_78eaab945294b27613f83914eada84c6
#
_entry.id   78eaab945294b27613f83914eada84c6
#
_cell.length_a   1.000
_cell.length_b   1.000
_cell.length_c   1.000
_cell.angle_alpha   90.00
_cell.angle_beta   90.00
_cell.angle_gamma   90.00
#
_symmetry.space_group_name_H-M   'P 1'
#
loop_
_entity.id
_entity.type
_entity.pdbx_description
1 polymer ?
#
loop_
_entity_poly.entity_id
_entity_poly.type
_entity_poly.pdbx_seq_one_letter_code
_entity_poly.pdbx_strand_id
1 'polypeptide(L)'
;MEVPKFKEFITETDIGRKDKPMTIAMVTVADSKDPKENTTADLIQKACKKKGIKCIIVNTKSTIITQKDEDKNTLTVYNYDGKNGKHTFVGRDTVCIVRGGALEDEAGLSLISSFQNSQAFMINTRSAMLTCDNKLTSALLFEKYGLPTPRTAFVSNENNIKTALDKVGGKFPIILKTLTGTQGVGVIKIESYEGLVATLQAMWKLEAEMIIQEYMPSDFDIRTFCVDNKIFASTKRTHSSYDFRSNTHRGAEAEPYILSKEEKELVLKAARV
;
A
#
# COMPACT_ATOMS: atom_id res chain seq x y z
N MET A 1 2.16 -18.49 10.01
CA MET A 1 0.89 -18.98 9.45
C MET A 1 0.89 -18.58 7.99
N GLU A 2 0.93 -19.54 7.07
CA GLU A 2 0.85 -19.24 5.65
C GLU A 2 -0.52 -18.66 5.32
N VAL A 3 -0.54 -17.61 4.51
CA VAL A 3 -1.79 -17.03 4.01
C VAL A 3 -2.31 -17.95 2.89
N PRO A 4 -3.53 -18.49 2.96
CA PRO A 4 -4.07 -19.34 1.91
C PRO A 4 -4.08 -18.62 0.57
N LYS A 5 -3.73 -19.29 -0.51
CA LYS A 5 -3.90 -18.76 -1.85
C LYS A 5 -5.38 -18.61 -2.16
N PHE A 6 -5.76 -17.59 -2.93
CA PHE A 6 -7.18 -17.31 -3.23
C PHE A 6 -7.95 -18.54 -3.76
N LYS A 7 -7.30 -19.38 -4.58
CA LYS A 7 -7.89 -20.65 -5.04
C LYS A 7 -8.10 -21.66 -3.92
N GLU A 8 -7.17 -21.75 -2.98
CA GLU A 8 -7.27 -22.64 -1.81
C GLU A 8 -8.36 -22.16 -0.86
N PHE A 9 -8.47 -20.83 -0.69
CA PHE A 9 -9.55 -20.22 0.08
C PHE A 9 -10.94 -20.53 -0.52
N ILE A 10 -11.08 -20.45 -1.84
CA ILE A 10 -12.35 -20.78 -2.53
C ILE A 10 -12.63 -22.28 -2.48
N THR A 11 -11.62 -23.14 -2.69
CA THR A 11 -11.81 -24.61 -2.66
C THR A 11 -12.11 -25.16 -1.29
N GLU A 12 -11.50 -24.61 -0.24
CA GLU A 12 -11.81 -25.00 1.15
C GLU A 12 -13.18 -24.50 1.62
N THR A 13 -13.65 -23.35 1.11
CA THR A 13 -14.96 -22.80 1.43
C THR A 13 -16.11 -23.40 0.59
N ASP A 14 -15.79 -23.98 -0.56
CA ASP A 14 -16.78 -24.52 -1.53
C ASP A 14 -17.34 -25.90 -1.14
N ILE A 15 -16.73 -26.59 -0.14
CA ILE A 15 -17.28 -27.84 0.38
C ILE A 15 -18.56 -27.54 1.17
N GLY A 16 -19.66 -27.37 0.48
CA GLY A 16 -21.03 -27.22 1.01
C GLY A 16 -21.65 -25.84 0.94
N ARG A 17 -21.06 -24.86 0.20
CA ARG A 17 -21.55 -23.48 0.16
C ARG A 17 -21.80 -22.89 -1.24
N LYS A 18 -22.27 -23.69 -2.17
CA LYS A 18 -22.50 -23.25 -3.58
C LYS A 18 -23.42 -22.03 -3.77
N ASP A 19 -24.12 -21.56 -2.72
CA ASP A 19 -25.21 -20.60 -2.86
C ASP A 19 -25.08 -19.31 -2.01
N LYS A 20 -23.97 -19.09 -1.29
CA LYS A 20 -23.81 -17.82 -0.54
C LYS A 20 -22.94 -16.83 -1.30
N PRO A 21 -23.50 -15.68 -1.69
CA PRO A 21 -22.73 -14.65 -2.39
C PRO A 21 -21.66 -14.07 -1.49
N MET A 22 -20.42 -13.98 -1.99
CA MET A 22 -19.31 -13.30 -1.31
C MET A 22 -19.63 -11.81 -1.14
N THR A 23 -19.27 -11.27 0.02
CA THR A 23 -19.32 -9.84 0.29
C THR A 23 -17.92 -9.24 0.23
N ILE A 24 -17.78 -8.11 -0.43
CA ILE A 24 -16.54 -7.33 -0.41
C ILE A 24 -16.64 -6.26 0.67
N ALA A 25 -15.70 -6.26 1.60
CA ALA A 25 -15.46 -5.17 2.54
C ALA A 25 -14.31 -4.30 1.98
N MET A 26 -14.61 -3.07 1.58
CA MET A 26 -13.62 -2.12 1.10
C MET A 26 -13.19 -1.21 2.24
N VAL A 27 -12.07 -1.51 2.88
CA VAL A 27 -11.51 -0.73 4.00
C VAL A 27 -10.64 0.39 3.43
N THR A 28 -11.02 1.63 3.73
CA THR A 28 -10.33 2.82 3.22
C THR A 28 -10.57 4.02 4.13
N VAL A 29 -9.74 5.05 4.02
CA VAL A 29 -10.11 6.40 4.45
C VAL A 29 -10.89 7.01 3.28
N ALA A 30 -12.20 7.12 3.42
CA ALA A 30 -13.00 7.84 2.45
C ALA A 30 -12.96 9.32 2.79
N ASP A 31 -12.07 10.04 2.19
CA ASP A 31 -12.05 11.51 2.27
C ASP A 31 -12.63 12.09 0.97
N SER A 32 -13.88 11.78 0.69
CA SER A 32 -14.61 12.47 -0.38
C SER A 32 -15.25 13.73 0.17
N LYS A 33 -14.43 14.76 0.44
CA LYS A 33 -14.94 16.12 0.64
C LYS A 33 -15.50 16.68 -0.67
N ASP A 34 -15.16 16.10 -1.81
CA ASP A 34 -15.72 16.45 -3.11
C ASP A 34 -16.60 15.32 -3.67
N PRO A 35 -17.93 15.52 -3.76
CA PRO A 35 -18.83 14.56 -4.38
C PRO A 35 -18.55 14.26 -5.85
N LYS A 36 -17.67 15.03 -6.50
CA LYS A 36 -17.29 14.87 -7.91
C LYS A 36 -16.07 13.98 -8.11
N GLU A 37 -15.27 13.73 -7.07
CA GLU A 37 -14.14 12.80 -7.13
C GLU A 37 -14.65 11.36 -6.96
N ASN A 38 -14.66 10.60 -8.05
CA ASN A 38 -14.83 9.16 -7.99
C ASN A 38 -13.59 8.53 -7.36
N THR A 39 -13.65 8.24 -6.07
CA THR A 39 -12.56 7.55 -5.38
C THR A 39 -12.36 6.14 -5.96
N THR A 40 -11.19 5.55 -5.75
CA THR A 40 -10.96 4.15 -6.15
C THR A 40 -11.98 3.20 -5.51
N ALA A 41 -12.39 3.47 -4.27
CA ALA A 41 -13.42 2.70 -3.58
C ALA A 41 -14.78 2.76 -4.29
N ASP A 42 -15.19 3.95 -4.72
CA ASP A 42 -16.43 4.13 -5.48
C ASP A 42 -16.41 3.40 -6.82
N LEU A 43 -15.27 3.45 -7.53
CA LEU A 43 -15.10 2.75 -8.80
C LEU A 43 -15.21 1.23 -8.63
N ILE A 44 -14.58 0.68 -7.59
CA ILE A 44 -14.65 -0.75 -7.26
C ILE A 44 -16.07 -1.11 -6.85
N GLN A 45 -16.75 -0.31 -6.02
CA GLN A 45 -18.13 -0.55 -5.63
C GLN A 45 -19.08 -0.54 -6.83
N LYS A 46 -18.90 0.41 -7.76
CA LYS A 46 -19.66 0.44 -9.02
C LYS A 46 -19.41 -0.80 -9.89
N ALA A 47 -18.15 -1.26 -9.96
CA ALA A 47 -17.79 -2.47 -10.70
C ALA A 47 -18.42 -3.73 -10.07
N CYS A 48 -18.40 -3.83 -8.75
CA CYS A 48 -19.06 -4.90 -7.99
C CYS A 48 -20.58 -4.93 -8.26
N LYS A 49 -21.22 -3.76 -8.19
CA LYS A 49 -22.66 -3.64 -8.48
C LYS A 49 -23.01 -4.14 -9.88
N LYS A 50 -22.21 -3.81 -10.91
CA LYS A 50 -22.41 -4.33 -12.28
C LYS A 50 -22.31 -5.85 -12.38
N LYS A 51 -21.60 -6.50 -11.45
CA LYS A 51 -21.42 -7.96 -11.39
C LYS A 51 -22.35 -8.64 -10.38
N GLY A 52 -23.27 -7.93 -9.75
CA GLY A 52 -24.16 -8.47 -8.71
C GLY A 52 -23.43 -8.81 -7.40
N ILE A 53 -22.22 -8.29 -7.18
CA ILE A 53 -21.42 -8.55 -5.97
C ILE A 53 -21.72 -7.45 -4.95
N LYS A 54 -22.04 -7.85 -3.70
CA LYS A 54 -22.22 -6.92 -2.59
C LYS A 54 -20.87 -6.34 -2.19
N CYS A 55 -20.73 -5.01 -2.23
CA CYS A 55 -19.54 -4.29 -1.81
C CYS A 55 -19.91 -3.19 -0.81
N ILE A 56 -19.31 -3.24 0.37
CA ILE A 56 -19.54 -2.28 1.46
C ILE A 56 -18.26 -1.51 1.67
N ILE A 57 -18.34 -0.19 1.60
CA ILE A 57 -17.22 0.70 1.95
C ILE A 57 -17.20 0.84 3.48
N VAL A 58 -16.06 0.55 4.09
CA VAL A 58 -15.80 0.67 5.52
C VAL A 58 -14.76 1.78 5.70
N ASN A 59 -15.25 2.95 6.11
CA ASN A 59 -14.42 4.13 6.31
C ASN A 59 -13.80 4.08 7.71
N THR A 60 -12.46 4.02 7.80
CA THR A 60 -11.74 3.92 9.08
C THR A 60 -11.98 5.12 10.00
N LYS A 61 -12.28 6.29 9.45
CA LYS A 61 -12.53 7.53 10.24
C LYS A 61 -13.95 7.64 10.80
N SER A 62 -14.88 6.81 10.33
CA SER A 62 -16.29 6.85 10.75
C SER A 62 -16.86 5.49 11.15
N THR A 63 -15.98 4.50 11.33
CA THR A 63 -16.39 3.14 11.68
C THR A 63 -16.16 2.86 13.16
N ILE A 64 -17.17 2.25 13.79
CA ILE A 64 -17.06 1.68 15.14
C ILE A 64 -17.06 0.17 15.02
N ILE A 65 -16.13 -0.47 15.72
CA ILE A 65 -16.07 -1.91 15.95
C ILE A 65 -16.20 -2.19 17.44
N THR A 66 -16.75 -3.34 17.79
CA THR A 66 -16.93 -3.76 19.20
C THR A 66 -16.25 -5.09 19.46
N GLN A 67 -15.88 -5.34 20.71
CA GLN A 67 -15.21 -6.59 21.12
C GLN A 67 -16.13 -7.83 21.17
N LYS A 68 -17.45 -7.64 21.14
CA LYS A 68 -18.41 -8.71 21.37
C LYS A 68 -19.19 -8.99 20.10
N ASP A 69 -18.59 -9.74 19.19
CA ASP A 69 -19.37 -10.54 18.25
C ASP A 69 -19.60 -11.93 18.89
N GLU A 70 -20.83 -12.40 18.85
CA GLU A 70 -21.22 -13.70 19.44
C GLU A 70 -20.54 -14.88 18.73
N ASP A 71 -20.15 -14.70 17.48
CA ASP A 71 -19.42 -15.68 16.67
C ASP A 71 -18.03 -15.12 16.30
N LYS A 72 -16.98 -15.89 16.64
CA LYS A 72 -15.57 -15.57 16.35
C LYS A 72 -15.27 -15.40 14.85
N ASN A 73 -16.12 -15.88 13.98
CA ASN A 73 -15.98 -15.81 12.53
C ASN A 73 -16.79 -14.66 11.94
N THR A 74 -17.39 -13.81 12.73
CA THR A 74 -18.12 -12.62 12.29
C THR A 74 -17.46 -11.36 12.77
N LEU A 75 -17.63 -10.29 12.02
CA LEU A 75 -17.25 -8.93 12.39
C LEU A 75 -18.40 -7.99 12.12
N THR A 76 -18.87 -7.35 13.15
CA THR A 76 -19.90 -6.30 13.03
C THR A 76 -19.24 -4.92 13.07
N VAL A 77 -19.51 -4.14 12.03
CA VAL A 77 -19.09 -2.74 11.93
C VAL A 77 -20.28 -1.82 11.88
N TYR A 78 -20.16 -0.65 12.46
CA TYR A 78 -21.15 0.41 12.44
C TYR A 78 -20.56 1.60 11.69
N ASN A 79 -21.03 1.87 10.48
CA ASN A 79 -20.61 3.04 9.71
C ASN A 79 -21.47 4.27 10.09
N TYR A 80 -20.80 5.36 10.40
CA TYR A 80 -21.43 6.65 10.73
C TYR A 80 -21.23 7.66 9.59
N ASP A 81 -21.69 7.31 8.40
CA ASP A 81 -21.69 8.19 7.21
C ASP A 81 -22.99 9.00 7.08
N GLY A 82 -23.65 9.30 8.19
CA GLY A 82 -24.95 9.96 8.24
C GLY A 82 -26.17 9.05 8.04
N LYS A 83 -25.95 7.77 7.82
CA LYS A 83 -26.98 6.73 7.66
C LYS A 83 -26.61 5.53 8.51
N ASN A 84 -26.93 5.57 9.81
CA ASN A 84 -26.69 4.49 10.77
C ASN A 84 -26.67 3.08 10.15
N GLY A 85 -25.55 2.68 9.55
CA GLY A 85 -25.40 1.42 8.84
C GLY A 85 -24.70 0.39 9.73
N LYS A 86 -25.44 -0.61 10.19
CA LYS A 86 -24.85 -1.81 10.79
C LYS A 86 -24.59 -2.83 9.69
N HIS A 87 -23.33 -3.31 9.59
CA HIS A 87 -22.95 -4.36 8.65
C HIS A 87 -22.27 -5.48 9.41
N THR A 88 -22.78 -6.70 9.26
CA THR A 88 -22.14 -7.90 9.80
C THR A 88 -21.51 -8.66 8.65
N PHE A 89 -20.23 -8.92 8.77
CA PHE A 89 -19.42 -9.68 7.81
C PHE A 89 -19.18 -11.08 8.40
N VAL A 90 -19.49 -12.11 7.61
CA VAL A 90 -19.08 -13.48 7.92
C VAL A 90 -17.70 -13.70 7.30
N GLY A 91 -16.68 -13.97 8.11
CA GLY A 91 -15.30 -13.94 7.68
C GLY A 91 -15.02 -14.77 6.43
N ARG A 92 -15.43 -16.03 6.42
CA ARG A 92 -15.21 -16.95 5.28
C ARG A 92 -15.98 -16.59 4.01
N ASP A 93 -17.00 -15.75 4.12
CA ASP A 93 -17.81 -15.26 2.98
C ASP A 93 -17.41 -13.82 2.61
N THR A 94 -16.31 -13.31 3.17
CA THR A 94 -15.86 -11.92 3.02
C THR A 94 -14.48 -11.84 2.38
N VAL A 95 -14.36 -11.00 1.36
CA VAL A 95 -13.08 -10.50 0.84
C VAL A 95 -12.87 -9.09 1.35
N CYS A 96 -11.84 -8.88 2.13
CA CYS A 96 -11.46 -7.56 2.62
C CYS A 96 -10.38 -6.96 1.71
N ILE A 97 -10.72 -5.88 1.03
CA ILE A 97 -9.79 -5.10 0.21
C ILE A 97 -9.38 -3.87 1.00
N VAL A 98 -8.09 -3.76 1.31
CA VAL A 98 -7.54 -2.62 2.05
C VAL A 98 -6.93 -1.62 1.07
N ARG A 99 -7.31 -0.34 1.21
CA ARG A 99 -6.78 0.75 0.39
C ARG A 99 -5.94 1.70 1.23
N GLY A 100 -5.08 2.46 0.55
CA GLY A 100 -4.19 3.42 1.20
C GLY A 100 -4.92 4.40 2.12
N GLY A 101 -4.24 4.96 3.07
CA GLY A 101 -4.80 5.77 4.15
C GLY A 101 -5.35 4.97 5.33
N ALA A 102 -5.81 3.72 5.12
CA ALA A 102 -6.28 2.87 6.22
C ALA A 102 -5.16 2.41 7.18
N LEU A 103 -3.90 2.68 6.83
CA LEU A 103 -2.71 2.37 7.66
C LEU A 103 -2.21 3.58 8.47
N GLU A 104 -2.82 4.75 8.30
CA GLU A 104 -2.31 6.00 8.87
C GLU A 104 -2.47 6.08 10.38
N ASP A 105 -3.36 5.27 10.96
CA ASP A 105 -3.60 5.26 12.40
C ASP A 105 -3.87 3.86 12.97
N GLU A 106 -3.71 3.73 14.27
CA GLU A 106 -3.93 2.48 15.01
C GLU A 106 -5.37 1.96 14.93
N ALA A 107 -6.35 2.85 14.76
CA ALA A 107 -7.75 2.45 14.60
C ALA A 107 -7.96 1.71 13.27
N GLY A 108 -7.37 2.22 12.18
CA GLY A 108 -7.38 1.56 10.88
C GLY A 108 -6.67 0.21 10.91
N LEU A 109 -5.48 0.15 11.55
CA LEU A 109 -4.74 -1.10 11.72
C LEU A 109 -5.50 -2.13 12.56
N SER A 110 -6.21 -1.69 13.60
CA SER A 110 -7.06 -2.55 14.43
C SER A 110 -8.26 -3.09 13.65
N LEU A 111 -8.88 -2.26 12.82
CA LEU A 111 -9.97 -2.69 11.94
C LEU A 111 -9.52 -3.74 10.93
N ILE A 112 -8.36 -3.54 10.29
CA ILE A 112 -7.77 -4.52 9.37
C ILE A 112 -7.49 -5.85 10.10
N SER A 113 -6.92 -5.77 11.31
CA SER A 113 -6.68 -6.96 12.15
C SER A 113 -7.97 -7.68 12.50
N SER A 114 -9.06 -6.95 12.76
CA SER A 114 -10.36 -7.52 13.07
C SER A 114 -10.95 -8.32 11.91
N PHE A 115 -10.83 -7.80 10.67
CA PHE A 115 -11.20 -8.56 9.48
C PHE A 115 -10.33 -9.82 9.31
N GLN A 116 -9.03 -9.70 9.52
CA GLN A 116 -8.12 -10.84 9.42
C GLN A 116 -8.42 -11.92 10.48
N ASN A 117 -8.70 -11.50 11.72
CA ASN A 117 -9.06 -12.40 12.82
C ASN A 117 -10.42 -13.10 12.60
N SER A 118 -11.37 -12.44 11.93
CA SER A 118 -12.64 -13.06 11.53
C SER A 118 -12.49 -14.08 10.39
N GLN A 119 -11.27 -14.34 9.91
CA GLN A 119 -10.97 -15.22 8.78
C GLN A 119 -11.45 -14.70 7.42
N ALA A 120 -11.59 -13.40 7.26
CA ALA A 120 -11.82 -12.81 5.94
C ALA A 120 -10.60 -13.02 5.03
N PHE A 121 -10.84 -13.22 3.73
CA PHE A 121 -9.76 -13.25 2.76
C PHE A 121 -9.22 -11.82 2.53
N MET A 122 -7.96 -11.62 2.88
CA MET A 122 -7.35 -10.27 2.88
C MET A 122 -6.63 -9.95 1.57
N ILE A 123 -6.93 -8.80 1.00
CA ILE A 123 -6.21 -8.19 -0.13
C ILE A 123 -5.79 -6.75 0.27
N ASN A 124 -4.59 -6.52 0.83
CA ASN A 124 -3.57 -7.46 1.29
C ASN A 124 -3.68 -7.68 2.82
N THR A 125 -2.83 -8.58 3.37
CA THR A 125 -2.75 -8.79 4.83
C THR A 125 -2.15 -7.56 5.52
N ARG A 126 -2.42 -7.40 6.82
CA ARG A 126 -1.83 -6.32 7.62
C ARG A 126 -0.30 -6.32 7.55
N SER A 127 0.33 -7.49 7.65
CA SER A 127 1.79 -7.60 7.59
C SER A 127 2.35 -7.18 6.23
N ALA A 128 1.76 -7.62 5.12
CA ALA A 128 2.18 -7.20 3.78
C ALA A 128 2.02 -5.69 3.57
N MET A 129 0.92 -5.11 4.05
CA MET A 129 0.68 -3.67 3.95
C MET A 129 1.74 -2.88 4.72
N LEU A 130 2.03 -3.23 5.98
CA LEU A 130 3.04 -2.56 6.79
C LEU A 130 4.45 -2.71 6.20
N THR A 131 4.79 -3.89 5.68
CA THR A 131 6.07 -4.12 4.99
C THR A 131 6.22 -3.21 3.78
N CYS A 132 5.17 -3.09 2.97
CA CYS A 132 5.21 -2.26 1.76
C CYS A 132 5.16 -0.75 2.05
N ASP A 133 4.56 -0.33 3.15
CA ASP A 133 4.53 1.08 3.55
C ASP A 133 5.90 1.56 4.04
N ASN A 134 6.65 0.70 4.74
CA ASN A 134 7.98 1.00 5.23
C ASN A 134 9.05 0.77 4.14
N LYS A 135 9.60 1.87 3.62
CA LYS A 135 10.54 1.87 2.49
C LYS A 135 11.87 1.15 2.80
N LEU A 136 12.34 1.21 4.04
CA LEU A 136 13.54 0.48 4.45
C LEU A 136 13.27 -1.02 4.53
N THR A 137 12.18 -1.42 5.18
CA THR A 137 11.80 -2.82 5.29
C THR A 137 11.62 -3.46 3.91
N SER A 138 10.96 -2.75 2.98
CA SER A 138 10.81 -3.19 1.58
C SER A 138 12.17 -3.35 0.89
N ALA A 139 13.09 -2.38 1.04
CA ALA A 139 14.41 -2.43 0.43
C ALA A 139 15.23 -3.62 0.96
N LEU A 140 15.25 -3.83 2.29
CA LEU A 140 15.95 -4.95 2.92
C LEU A 140 15.35 -6.31 2.52
N LEU A 141 14.03 -6.37 2.38
CA LEU A 141 13.35 -7.59 1.93
C LEU A 141 13.73 -7.91 0.47
N PHE A 142 13.71 -6.93 -0.40
CA PHE A 142 14.10 -7.11 -1.81
C PHE A 142 15.57 -7.53 -1.92
N GLU A 143 16.48 -6.93 -1.17
CA GLU A 143 17.88 -7.33 -1.11
C GLU A 143 18.03 -8.79 -0.67
N LYS A 144 17.35 -9.17 0.42
CA LYS A 144 17.36 -10.55 0.94
C LYS A 144 16.97 -11.58 -0.11
N TYR A 145 16.03 -11.25 -0.99
CA TYR A 145 15.56 -12.14 -2.06
C TYR A 145 16.27 -11.91 -3.41
N GLY A 146 17.35 -11.12 -3.42
CA GLY A 146 18.13 -10.85 -4.64
C GLY A 146 17.34 -10.14 -5.73
N LEU A 147 16.47 -9.22 -5.31
CA LEU A 147 15.78 -8.30 -6.21
C LEU A 147 16.58 -7.00 -6.30
N PRO A 148 16.80 -6.45 -7.51
CA PRO A 148 17.49 -5.18 -7.66
C PRO A 148 16.70 -4.07 -6.97
N THR A 149 17.39 -3.31 -6.13
CA THR A 149 16.82 -2.15 -5.42
C THR A 149 17.89 -1.07 -5.30
N PRO A 150 17.54 0.21 -5.32
CA PRO A 150 18.49 1.28 -5.07
C PRO A 150 19.12 1.13 -3.69
N ARG A 151 20.44 1.38 -3.59
CA ARG A 151 21.15 1.34 -2.30
C ARG A 151 20.49 2.30 -1.33
N THR A 152 20.11 1.79 -0.18
CA THR A 152 19.31 2.51 0.82
C THR A 152 19.96 2.38 2.19
N ALA A 153 20.03 3.47 2.93
CA ALA A 153 20.53 3.49 4.31
C ALA A 153 19.58 4.28 5.21
N PHE A 154 19.33 3.76 6.41
CA PHE A 154 18.65 4.51 7.46
C PHE A 154 19.66 5.38 8.19
N VAL A 155 19.27 6.59 8.55
CA VAL A 155 20.09 7.53 9.28
C VAL A 155 19.28 8.16 10.40
N SER A 156 19.78 8.00 11.65
CA SER A 156 19.08 8.42 12.86
C SER A 156 19.76 9.53 13.64
N ASN A 157 21.02 9.83 13.33
CA ASN A 157 21.77 10.88 13.99
C ASN A 157 22.88 11.46 13.11
N GLU A 158 23.39 12.61 13.48
CA GLU A 158 24.37 13.38 12.71
C GLU A 158 25.70 12.63 12.50
N ASN A 159 26.17 11.90 13.50
CA ASN A 159 27.46 11.18 13.43
C ASN A 159 27.47 10.07 12.36
N ASN A 160 26.30 9.58 11.97
CA ASN A 160 26.15 8.51 11.00
C ASN A 160 25.91 8.99 9.56
N ILE A 161 25.71 10.29 9.33
CA ILE A 161 25.37 10.83 8.01
C ILE A 161 26.43 10.46 6.96
N LYS A 162 27.70 10.69 7.26
CA LYS A 162 28.79 10.39 6.33
C LYS A 162 28.86 8.90 5.99
N THR A 163 28.78 8.04 7.00
CA THR A 163 28.78 6.59 6.79
C THR A 163 27.56 6.14 5.96
N ALA A 164 26.38 6.67 6.24
CA ALA A 164 25.18 6.36 5.48
C ALA A 164 25.30 6.81 4.02
N LEU A 165 25.83 8.02 3.77
CA LEU A 165 26.11 8.51 2.43
C LEU A 165 27.08 7.59 1.69
N ASP A 166 28.18 7.18 2.32
CA ASP A 166 29.16 6.26 1.69
C ASP A 166 28.50 4.91 1.32
N LYS A 167 27.60 4.40 2.14
CA LYS A 167 26.87 3.14 1.88
C LYS A 167 25.93 3.23 0.69
N VAL A 168 25.40 4.41 0.39
CA VAL A 168 24.55 4.60 -0.80
C VAL A 168 25.33 5.08 -2.03
N GLY A 169 26.67 5.06 -1.96
CA GLY A 169 27.59 5.32 -3.08
C GLY A 169 28.40 6.60 -2.98
N GLY A 170 28.26 7.38 -1.92
CA GLY A 170 29.10 8.54 -1.61
C GLY A 170 29.03 9.70 -2.60
N LYS A 171 28.05 9.74 -3.48
CA LYS A 171 27.95 10.74 -4.57
C LYS A 171 26.59 11.44 -4.55
N PHE A 172 26.59 12.71 -4.87
CA PHE A 172 25.37 13.50 -5.12
C PHE A 172 25.01 13.51 -6.62
N PRO A 173 23.73 13.72 -6.96
CA PRO A 173 22.60 13.85 -6.04
C PRO A 173 22.21 12.52 -5.38
N ILE A 174 21.54 12.61 -4.22
CA ILE A 174 20.90 11.50 -3.54
C ILE A 174 19.41 11.81 -3.32
N ILE A 175 18.65 10.79 -2.92
CA ILE A 175 17.26 10.96 -2.52
C ILE A 175 17.14 10.76 -1.01
N LEU A 176 16.56 11.75 -0.34
CA LEU A 176 16.14 11.67 1.04
C LEU A 176 14.64 11.38 1.08
N LYS A 177 14.20 10.42 1.88
CA LYS A 177 12.78 10.03 1.98
C LYS A 177 12.38 9.82 3.43
N THR A 178 11.12 10.13 3.75
CA THR A 178 10.50 9.61 4.98
C THR A 178 10.38 8.10 4.91
N LEU A 179 10.51 7.43 6.06
CA LEU A 179 10.45 5.97 6.18
C LEU A 179 9.10 5.42 5.68
N THR A 180 8.01 6.06 6.07
CA THR A 180 6.64 5.77 5.63
C THR A 180 6.07 6.93 4.81
N GLY A 181 4.87 6.76 4.29
CA GLY A 181 4.16 7.79 3.53
C GLY A 181 4.05 7.50 2.04
N THR A 182 3.11 8.18 1.40
CA THR A 182 2.65 7.92 0.03
C THR A 182 2.70 9.18 -0.84
N GLN A 183 2.36 9.05 -2.14
CA GLN A 183 2.19 10.15 -3.10
C GLN A 183 3.44 11.04 -3.33
N GLY A 184 4.63 10.56 -2.97
CA GLY A 184 5.88 11.33 -3.10
C GLY A 184 6.00 12.50 -2.11
N VAL A 185 5.16 12.55 -1.08
CA VAL A 185 5.35 13.48 0.04
C VAL A 185 6.57 13.00 0.86
N GLY A 186 7.40 13.93 1.31
CA GLY A 186 8.64 13.61 2.04
C GLY A 186 9.76 13.02 1.17
N VAL A 187 9.71 13.17 -0.16
CA VAL A 187 10.79 12.77 -1.08
C VAL A 187 11.51 14.01 -1.58
N ILE A 188 12.79 14.13 -1.25
CA ILE A 188 13.63 15.29 -1.51
C ILE A 188 14.89 14.88 -2.26
N LYS A 189 15.21 15.54 -3.36
CA LYS A 189 16.50 15.41 -4.04
C LYS A 189 17.52 16.33 -3.38
N ILE A 190 18.62 15.78 -2.95
CA ILE A 190 19.68 16.50 -2.25
C ILE A 190 20.94 16.52 -3.13
N GLU A 191 21.54 17.67 -3.28
CA GLU A 191 22.65 17.89 -4.24
C GLU A 191 23.98 18.20 -3.56
N SER A 192 23.99 18.43 -2.22
CA SER A 192 25.24 18.67 -1.47
C SER A 192 25.21 18.06 -0.07
N TYR A 193 26.38 17.91 0.54
CA TYR A 193 26.50 17.41 1.90
C TYR A 193 25.88 18.35 2.93
N GLU A 194 26.11 19.67 2.76
CA GLU A 194 25.53 20.68 3.63
C GLU A 194 24.01 20.67 3.58
N GLY A 195 23.45 20.54 2.36
CA GLY A 195 22.02 20.38 2.16
C GLY A 195 21.45 19.13 2.82
N LEU A 196 22.21 18.01 2.77
CA LEU A 196 21.83 16.77 3.44
C LEU A 196 21.76 16.94 4.97
N VAL A 197 22.84 17.50 5.56
CA VAL A 197 22.92 17.75 7.02
C VAL A 197 21.78 18.65 7.47
N ALA A 198 21.63 19.80 6.84
CA ALA A 198 20.60 20.78 7.20
C ALA A 198 19.18 20.22 7.09
N THR A 199 18.91 19.45 6.04
CA THR A 199 17.59 18.84 5.84
C THR A 199 17.31 17.77 6.88
N LEU A 200 18.27 16.90 7.16
CA LEU A 200 18.13 15.84 8.19
C LEU A 200 17.90 16.45 9.57
N GLN A 201 18.67 17.47 9.97
CA GLN A 201 18.48 18.15 11.24
C GLN A 201 17.06 18.76 11.36
N ALA A 202 16.56 19.38 10.30
CA ALA A 202 15.21 19.90 10.28
C ALA A 202 14.13 18.81 10.38
N MET A 203 14.32 17.69 9.65
CA MET A 203 13.39 16.56 9.68
C MET A 203 13.37 15.86 11.04
N TRP A 204 14.53 15.62 11.66
CA TRP A 204 14.62 15.02 12.99
C TRP A 204 13.99 15.89 14.08
N LYS A 205 14.08 17.22 13.93
CA LYS A 205 13.39 18.14 14.85
C LYS A 205 11.86 18.04 14.75
N LEU A 206 11.36 17.56 13.63
CA LEU A 206 9.95 17.23 13.39
C LEU A 206 9.62 15.75 13.67
N GLU A 207 10.55 15.04 14.35
CA GLU A 207 10.42 13.61 14.68
C GLU A 207 10.24 12.68 13.47
N ALA A 208 10.64 13.13 12.27
CA ALA A 208 10.52 12.33 11.06
C ALA A 208 11.69 11.34 10.92
N GLU A 209 11.37 10.07 10.73
CA GLU A 209 12.34 9.04 10.40
C GLU A 209 12.69 9.10 8.92
N MET A 210 14.00 9.13 8.62
CA MET A 210 14.49 9.37 7.27
C MET A 210 15.40 8.26 6.76
N ILE A 211 15.31 7.97 5.47
CA ILE A 211 16.28 7.14 4.74
C ILE A 211 16.98 7.97 3.67
N ILE A 212 18.24 7.63 3.43
CA ILE A 212 19.04 8.09 2.31
C ILE A 212 19.05 6.98 1.27
N GLN A 213 18.85 7.35 0.01
CA GLN A 213 18.86 6.40 -1.11
C GLN A 213 19.68 6.97 -2.26
N GLU A 214 20.39 6.12 -3.01
CA GLU A 214 21.06 6.54 -4.24
C GLU A 214 20.03 7.11 -5.23
N TYR A 215 20.46 8.14 -5.95
CA TYR A 215 19.64 8.69 -7.03
C TYR A 215 19.82 7.86 -8.30
N MET A 216 18.73 7.35 -8.82
CA MET A 216 18.69 6.65 -10.10
C MET A 216 17.99 7.56 -11.10
N PRO A 217 18.73 8.21 -12.01
CA PRO A 217 18.13 9.06 -13.03
C PRO A 217 17.25 8.22 -13.96
N SER A 218 16.04 8.66 -14.17
CA SER A 218 15.11 8.04 -15.12
C SER A 218 14.07 9.09 -15.53
N ASP A 219 13.64 9.07 -16.77
CA ASP A 219 12.57 9.94 -17.26
C ASP A 219 11.17 9.34 -17.02
N PHE A 220 11.12 8.09 -16.61
CA PHE A 220 9.86 7.38 -16.36
C PHE A 220 10.01 6.29 -15.30
N ASP A 221 8.88 5.83 -14.79
CA ASP A 221 8.77 4.56 -14.08
C ASP A 221 7.71 3.65 -14.69
N ILE A 222 7.75 2.37 -14.34
CA ILE A 222 6.75 1.38 -14.73
C ILE A 222 5.97 0.96 -13.49
N ARG A 223 4.66 1.21 -13.50
CA ARG A 223 3.76 0.76 -12.45
C ARG A 223 2.99 -0.46 -12.89
N THR A 224 3.15 -1.55 -12.15
CA THR A 224 2.52 -2.84 -12.47
C THR A 224 1.59 -3.28 -11.36
N PHE A 225 0.44 -3.83 -11.74
CA PHE A 225 -0.53 -4.43 -10.84
C PHE A 225 -0.50 -5.95 -10.98
N CYS A 226 -0.32 -6.64 -9.84
CA CYS A 226 -0.31 -8.09 -9.76
C CYS A 226 -1.43 -8.58 -8.87
N VAL A 227 -2.09 -9.65 -9.29
CA VAL A 227 -3.10 -10.37 -8.50
C VAL A 227 -2.87 -11.85 -8.73
N ASP A 228 -2.78 -12.64 -7.67
CA ASP A 228 -2.66 -14.11 -7.72
C ASP A 228 -1.56 -14.58 -8.71
N ASN A 229 -0.35 -14.05 -8.55
CA ASN A 229 0.79 -14.35 -9.44
C ASN A 229 0.57 -14.03 -10.92
N LYS A 230 -0.38 -13.19 -11.24
CA LYS A 230 -0.63 -12.71 -12.60
C LYS A 230 -0.49 -11.21 -12.68
N ILE A 231 0.13 -10.76 -13.76
CA ILE A 231 0.20 -9.34 -14.08
C ILE A 231 -1.13 -8.95 -14.72
N PHE A 232 -1.77 -7.98 -14.11
CA PHE A 232 -3.10 -7.52 -14.48
C PHE A 232 -3.07 -6.31 -15.39
N ALA A 233 -2.19 -5.35 -15.07
CA ALA A 233 -1.99 -4.15 -15.86
C ALA A 233 -0.60 -3.58 -15.60
N SER A 234 -0.03 -2.90 -16.60
CA SER A 234 1.20 -2.14 -16.47
C SER A 234 1.06 -0.80 -17.19
N THR A 235 1.59 0.24 -16.57
CA THR A 235 1.60 1.59 -17.10
C THR A 235 2.98 2.19 -16.97
N LYS A 236 3.46 2.84 -18.02
CA LYS A 236 4.62 3.71 -17.98
C LYS A 236 4.16 5.10 -17.57
N ARG A 237 4.85 5.70 -16.61
CA ARG A 237 4.55 7.04 -16.12
C ARG A 237 5.77 7.92 -16.37
N THR A 238 5.63 8.89 -17.25
CA THR A 238 6.71 9.82 -17.60
C THR A 238 6.65 11.03 -16.65
N HIS A 239 7.82 11.45 -16.16
CA HIS A 239 7.93 12.62 -15.29
C HIS A 239 7.45 13.88 -15.98
N SER A 240 6.91 14.82 -15.21
CA SER A 240 6.71 16.17 -15.71
C SER A 240 8.07 16.90 -15.78
N SER A 241 8.17 17.90 -16.63
CA SER A 241 9.41 18.71 -16.77
C SER A 241 9.81 19.46 -15.48
N TYR A 242 8.91 19.57 -14.52
CA TYR A 242 9.10 20.33 -13.27
C TYR A 242 9.28 19.48 -12.02
N ASP A 243 9.08 18.17 -12.10
CA ASP A 243 9.18 17.28 -10.94
C ASP A 243 9.84 15.94 -11.34
N PHE A 244 10.92 15.59 -10.66
CA PHE A 244 11.63 14.30 -10.88
C PHE A 244 10.84 13.07 -10.41
N ARG A 245 9.67 13.27 -9.77
CA ARG A 245 8.80 12.21 -9.27
C ARG A 245 7.73 11.85 -10.29
N SER A 246 7.51 10.56 -10.55
CA SER A 246 6.55 10.04 -11.54
C SER A 246 5.12 9.89 -11.00
N ASN A 247 4.74 10.60 -9.96
CA ASN A 247 3.39 10.50 -9.41
C ASN A 247 2.37 11.20 -10.32
N THR A 248 1.32 10.49 -10.75
CA THR A 248 0.26 11.06 -11.61
C THR A 248 -0.46 12.24 -10.97
N HIS A 249 -0.60 12.28 -9.65
CA HIS A 249 -1.11 13.44 -8.91
C HIS A 249 -0.23 14.70 -9.05
N ARG A 250 0.97 14.58 -9.60
CA ARG A 250 1.93 15.67 -9.85
C ARG A 250 2.10 15.97 -11.34
N GLY A 251 1.15 15.52 -12.16
CA GLY A 251 1.14 15.81 -13.61
C GLY A 251 1.96 14.84 -14.47
N ALA A 252 2.37 13.68 -13.94
CA ALA A 252 2.99 12.64 -14.77
C ALA A 252 1.97 12.06 -15.74
N GLU A 253 2.37 11.92 -17.00
CA GLU A 253 1.60 11.24 -18.03
C GLU A 253 1.69 9.73 -17.85
N ALA A 254 0.60 9.02 -18.08
CA ALA A 254 0.53 7.58 -17.94
C ALA A 254 0.00 6.93 -19.23
N GLU A 255 0.75 5.96 -19.78
CA GLU A 255 0.36 5.19 -20.95
C GLU A 255 0.46 3.68 -20.68
N PRO A 256 -0.34 2.84 -21.36
CA PRO A 256 -0.20 1.39 -21.27
C PRO A 256 1.23 0.94 -21.62
N TYR A 257 1.76 -0.04 -20.88
CA TYR A 257 3.09 -0.56 -21.10
C TYR A 257 3.09 -2.09 -21.20
N ILE A 258 3.82 -2.62 -22.18
CA ILE A 258 3.99 -4.06 -22.35
C ILE A 258 5.35 -4.45 -21.76
N LEU A 259 5.33 -5.18 -20.66
CA LEU A 259 6.52 -5.67 -19.97
C LEU A 259 7.30 -6.68 -20.83
N SER A 260 8.61 -6.60 -20.83
CA SER A 260 9.51 -7.63 -21.32
C SER A 260 9.36 -8.92 -20.49
N LYS A 261 10.01 -10.00 -20.92
CA LYS A 261 10.02 -11.26 -20.18
C LYS A 261 10.72 -11.09 -18.83
N GLU A 262 11.86 -10.43 -18.82
CA GLU A 262 12.69 -10.15 -17.64
C GLU A 262 11.94 -9.27 -16.64
N GLU A 263 11.27 -8.22 -17.11
CA GLU A 263 10.46 -7.36 -16.28
C GLU A 263 9.28 -8.12 -15.64
N LYS A 264 8.62 -9.01 -16.40
CA LYS A 264 7.55 -9.87 -15.87
C LYS A 264 8.05 -10.78 -14.75
N GLU A 265 9.20 -11.43 -14.96
CA GLU A 265 9.81 -12.31 -13.97
C GLU A 265 10.18 -11.54 -12.70
N LEU A 266 10.79 -10.34 -12.85
CA LEU A 266 11.14 -9.46 -11.75
C LEU A 266 9.93 -9.02 -10.94
N VAL A 267 8.88 -8.55 -11.62
CA VAL A 267 7.63 -8.08 -10.99
C VAL A 267 6.94 -9.22 -10.25
N LEU A 268 6.83 -10.40 -10.85
CA LEU A 268 6.20 -11.56 -10.20
C LEU A 268 7.03 -12.05 -9.02
N LYS A 269 8.35 -11.99 -9.09
CA LYS A 269 9.22 -12.31 -7.96
C LYS A 269 9.02 -11.30 -6.82
N ALA A 270 8.97 -10.01 -7.13
CA ALA A 270 8.73 -8.95 -6.14
C ALA A 270 7.35 -9.06 -5.47
N ALA A 271 6.33 -9.49 -6.20
CA ALA A 271 4.98 -9.65 -5.66
C ALA A 271 4.82 -10.88 -4.73
N ARG A 272 5.80 -11.80 -4.71
CA ARG A 272 5.76 -13.02 -3.89
C ARG A 272 6.49 -12.90 -2.55
N VAL A 273 7.33 -11.92 -2.41
CA VAL A 273 8.15 -11.67 -1.21
C VAL A 273 7.49 -10.67 -0.29
#